data_40bde56abd33677b97ba5c2b7b8d2c44
#
_entry.id   40bde56abd33677b97ba5c2b7b8d2c44
#
_cell.length_a   1.000
_cell.length_b   1.000
_cell.length_c   1.000
_cell.angle_alpha   90.00
_cell.angle_beta   90.00
_cell.angle_gamma   90.00
#
_symmetry.space_group_name_H-M   'P 1'
#
loop_
_entity.id
_entity.type
_entity.pdbx_description
1 polymer ?
#
loop_
_entity_poly.entity_id
_entity_poly.type
_entity_poly.pdbx_seq_one_letter_code
_entity_poly.pdbx_strand_id
1 'polypeptide(L)'
;MNKKFIITIATITFGSLVSVYAQSNEYNPIPSSVQMLNIAPEARGTAMGDAGVASTPDINSQHWNPAKYAFMDSKAGVTISITPWLRKLVNDINLFYMAGYYKIDSRNNVSASIRYFSLGDLVFYDEQGSEQGSYKPNEFAIDAAYSLKLSNYWSGAVALRYIHSDLGYQQEDDSYSPGNAAAADVAFYYKRQITVDRGRTADVMFGVNISNIGTKITYDDGNTNEYLPANLKIGAGFWYDIDSYNRIGATVDFNKLLVPTPTYRYADENSEQTTYERRMAYYDHSVIKSIFKSFSDAPRGGKEELEEIDIMGGIEYTYNKLFSARAGYHNNPENKGNLKYASVGLGVKYQMFNVDASYIFPVGQANSNSALANTIRITLGFDLGKIIK
;
A
#
# COMPACT_ATOMS: atom_id res chain seq x y z
N MET A 1 45.31 11.78 24.21
CA MET A 1 44.81 10.38 24.24
C MET A 1 43.78 10.20 23.12
N ASN A 2 44.22 9.62 22.00
CA ASN A 2 43.43 9.41 20.81
C ASN A 2 42.51 8.19 21.01
N LYS A 3 41.22 8.41 21.12
CA LYS A 3 40.23 7.32 20.96
C LYS A 3 39.81 7.29 19.51
N LYS A 4 40.39 6.36 18.74
CA LYS A 4 39.91 5.94 17.44
C LYS A 4 38.58 5.21 17.66
N PHE A 5 37.46 5.82 17.26
CA PHE A 5 36.20 5.12 17.10
C PHE A 5 36.28 4.37 15.77
N ILE A 6 36.45 3.07 15.84
CA ILE A 6 36.36 2.15 14.73
C ILE A 6 34.84 1.98 14.49
N ILE A 7 34.36 2.55 13.41
CA ILE A 7 33.03 2.20 12.88
C ILE A 7 33.19 0.81 12.24
N THR A 8 32.85 -0.20 12.98
CA THR A 8 32.65 -1.55 12.42
C THR A 8 31.35 -1.53 11.66
N ILE A 9 31.43 -1.41 10.35
CA ILE A 9 30.32 -1.74 9.46
C ILE A 9 30.08 -3.24 9.66
N ALA A 10 29.06 -3.57 10.42
CA ALA A 10 28.59 -4.96 10.49
C ALA A 10 28.02 -5.32 9.11
N THR A 11 28.85 -5.95 8.31
CA THR A 11 28.42 -6.68 7.12
C THR A 11 27.56 -7.83 7.63
N ILE A 12 26.25 -7.66 7.62
CA ILE A 12 25.31 -8.74 7.86
C ILE A 12 25.38 -9.61 6.59
N THR A 13 26.29 -10.56 6.61
CA THR A 13 26.24 -11.71 5.73
C THR A 13 25.03 -12.52 6.17
N PHE A 14 23.92 -12.37 5.46
CA PHE A 14 22.84 -13.34 5.47
C PHE A 14 23.39 -14.63 4.87
N GLY A 15 24.03 -15.42 5.73
CA GLY A 15 24.39 -16.79 5.41
C GLY A 15 23.11 -17.58 5.16
N SER A 16 22.95 -18.01 3.92
CA SER A 16 21.92 -18.91 3.44
C SER A 16 21.98 -20.25 4.19
N LEU A 17 21.23 -20.38 5.27
CA LEU A 17 20.76 -21.68 5.73
C LEU A 17 19.48 -22.01 4.94
N VAL A 18 19.66 -22.34 3.67
CA VAL A 18 18.62 -22.99 2.88
C VAL A 18 18.63 -24.46 3.30
N SER A 19 17.90 -24.79 4.34
CA SER A 19 17.43 -26.15 4.53
C SER A 19 16.32 -26.38 3.50
N VAL A 20 16.67 -27.05 2.42
CA VAL A 20 15.71 -27.54 1.43
C VAL A 20 14.88 -28.64 2.09
N TYR A 21 13.82 -28.25 2.76
CA TYR A 21 12.70 -29.15 2.99
C TYR A 21 11.77 -28.96 1.80
N ALA A 22 11.71 -29.94 0.92
CA ALA A 22 10.67 -30.12 -0.09
C ALA A 22 9.33 -30.41 0.63
N GLN A 23 8.76 -29.42 1.32
CA GLN A 23 7.34 -29.39 1.64
C GLN A 23 6.71 -28.59 0.53
N SER A 24 5.73 -29.15 -0.16
CA SER A 24 4.85 -28.42 -1.06
C SER A 24 4.32 -27.20 -0.29
N ASN A 25 4.82 -26.02 -0.59
CA ASN A 25 4.27 -24.79 -0.07
C ASN A 25 2.88 -24.65 -0.68
N GLU A 26 1.86 -25.06 0.05
CA GLU A 26 0.50 -25.00 -0.40
C GLU A 26 0.10 -23.53 -0.55
N TYR A 27 -0.27 -23.14 -1.76
CA TYR A 27 -0.63 -21.77 -2.10
C TYR A 27 -1.93 -21.37 -1.38
N ASN A 28 -1.84 -20.47 -0.42
CA ASN A 28 -2.94 -20.05 0.42
C ASN A 28 -3.00 -18.52 0.59
N PRO A 29 -3.28 -17.77 -0.49
CA PRO A 29 -3.45 -16.32 -0.39
C PRO A 29 -4.68 -15.95 0.42
N ILE A 30 -4.60 -14.83 1.14
CA ILE A 30 -5.70 -14.28 1.92
C ILE A 30 -6.63 -13.50 0.97
N PRO A 31 -7.89 -13.92 0.79
CA PRO A 31 -8.83 -13.24 -0.10
C PRO A 31 -9.40 -11.98 0.57
N SER A 32 -9.50 -10.91 -0.20
CA SER A 32 -10.27 -9.72 0.17
C SER A 32 -10.82 -9.04 -1.07
N SER A 33 -11.92 -8.32 -0.93
CA SER A 33 -12.52 -7.55 -2.01
C SER A 33 -11.90 -6.17 -2.15
N VAL A 34 -12.23 -5.46 -3.21
CA VAL A 34 -11.78 -4.09 -3.50
C VAL A 34 -10.25 -3.98 -3.45
N GLN A 35 -9.59 -4.84 -4.20
CA GLN A 35 -8.12 -4.94 -4.22
C GLN A 35 -7.41 -3.64 -4.65
N MET A 36 -8.11 -2.72 -5.32
CA MET A 36 -7.55 -1.41 -5.65
C MET A 36 -7.04 -0.64 -4.43
N LEU A 37 -7.56 -0.92 -3.22
CA LEU A 37 -7.13 -0.26 -1.98
C LEU A 37 -5.69 -0.63 -1.58
N ASN A 38 -5.21 -1.79 -2.02
CA ASN A 38 -3.84 -2.27 -1.77
C ASN A 38 -2.84 -1.78 -2.83
N ILE A 39 -3.32 -1.28 -3.98
CA ILE A 39 -2.44 -0.81 -5.05
C ILE A 39 -1.82 0.53 -4.63
N ALA A 40 -0.50 0.62 -4.64
CA ALA A 40 0.21 1.88 -4.42
C ALA A 40 -0.16 2.87 -5.53
N PRO A 41 -0.71 4.05 -5.20
CA PRO A 41 -1.30 4.92 -6.22
C PRO A 41 -0.33 5.95 -6.80
N GLU A 42 0.89 6.08 -6.25
CA GLU A 42 1.80 7.16 -6.62
C GLU A 42 3.25 6.69 -6.83
N ALA A 43 4.03 7.50 -7.56
CA ALA A 43 5.33 7.09 -8.07
C ALA A 43 6.45 7.04 -7.01
N ARG A 44 6.46 7.95 -6.01
CA ARG A 44 7.56 8.04 -5.03
C ARG A 44 7.63 6.80 -4.16
N GLY A 45 6.53 6.42 -3.50
CA GLY A 45 6.47 5.25 -2.62
C GLY A 45 6.69 3.96 -3.42
N THR A 46 6.11 3.88 -4.63
CA THR A 46 6.35 2.74 -5.52
C THR A 46 7.82 2.61 -5.92
N ALA A 47 8.50 3.70 -6.21
CA ALA A 47 9.93 3.68 -6.51
C ALA A 47 10.79 3.17 -5.34
N MET A 48 10.24 3.21 -4.13
CA MET A 48 10.86 2.67 -2.91
C MET A 48 10.28 1.30 -2.50
N GLY A 49 9.74 0.52 -3.45
CA GLY A 49 9.21 -0.82 -3.20
C GLY A 49 7.90 -0.85 -2.43
N ASP A 50 7.06 0.18 -2.56
CA ASP A 50 5.83 0.42 -1.79
C ASP A 50 6.07 0.63 -0.28
N ALA A 51 7.27 1.11 0.09
CA ALA A 51 7.59 1.53 1.45
C ALA A 51 7.34 3.02 1.62
N GLY A 52 6.35 3.39 2.42
CA GLY A 52 5.92 4.78 2.56
C GLY A 52 5.40 5.18 3.94
N VAL A 53 5.15 4.21 4.85
CA VAL A 53 4.53 4.49 6.16
C VAL A 53 5.45 5.31 7.07
N ALA A 54 6.77 5.12 6.94
CA ALA A 54 7.78 5.85 7.71
C ALA A 54 8.73 6.70 6.84
N SER A 55 8.41 6.91 5.56
CA SER A 55 9.15 7.84 4.71
C SER A 55 8.96 9.30 5.16
N THR A 56 9.80 10.22 4.64
CA THR A 56 9.60 11.66 4.91
C THR A 56 8.24 12.15 4.46
N PRO A 57 7.62 13.12 5.19
CA PRO A 57 6.34 13.70 4.82
C PRO A 57 6.34 14.27 3.40
N ASP A 58 5.26 14.03 2.66
CA ASP A 58 5.03 14.56 1.32
C ASP A 58 3.55 14.72 1.01
N ILE A 59 3.22 15.23 -0.19
CA ILE A 59 1.83 15.47 -0.61
C ILE A 59 1.06 14.14 -0.75
N ASN A 60 1.74 13.01 -0.99
CA ASN A 60 1.15 11.69 -1.17
C ASN A 60 0.92 10.91 0.13
N SER A 61 1.15 11.54 1.28
CA SER A 61 1.09 10.88 2.60
C SER A 61 -0.28 10.29 2.94
N GLN A 62 -1.37 10.73 2.28
CA GLN A 62 -2.73 10.23 2.52
C GLN A 62 -2.85 8.71 2.40
N HIS A 63 -2.24 8.12 1.37
CA HIS A 63 -2.30 6.67 1.17
C HIS A 63 -1.43 5.90 2.18
N TRP A 64 -0.24 6.42 2.50
CA TRP A 64 0.75 5.69 3.29
C TRP A 64 0.52 5.84 4.79
N ASN A 65 0.42 7.08 5.24
CA ASN A 65 0.27 7.44 6.64
C ASN A 65 -0.15 8.93 6.73
N PRO A 66 -1.43 9.23 6.91
CA PRO A 66 -1.90 10.61 6.94
C PRO A 66 -1.37 11.42 8.14
N ALA A 67 -0.88 10.77 9.22
CA ALA A 67 -0.26 11.47 10.34
C ALA A 67 1.02 12.24 9.96
N LYS A 68 1.66 11.91 8.84
CA LYS A 68 2.83 12.61 8.29
C LYS A 68 2.52 14.07 7.94
N TYR A 69 1.28 14.41 7.57
CA TYR A 69 0.91 15.77 7.21
C TYR A 69 1.13 16.79 8.33
N ALA A 70 1.12 16.36 9.59
CA ALA A 70 1.43 17.21 10.74
C ALA A 70 2.88 17.78 10.72
N PHE A 71 3.77 17.19 9.93
CA PHE A 71 5.17 17.59 9.77
C PHE A 71 5.48 18.17 8.38
N MET A 72 4.46 18.49 7.58
CA MET A 72 4.68 19.21 6.32
C MET A 72 5.12 20.65 6.58
N ASP A 73 6.05 21.15 5.78
CA ASP A 73 6.53 22.54 5.88
C ASP A 73 5.57 23.52 5.20
N SER A 74 4.97 23.13 4.08
CA SER A 74 4.05 24.00 3.34
C SER A 74 2.62 23.93 3.87
N LYS A 75 1.86 25.00 3.62
CA LYS A 75 0.50 25.16 4.14
C LYS A 75 -0.52 24.27 3.44
N ALA A 76 -0.34 24.01 2.16
CA ALA A 76 -1.23 23.17 1.36
C ALA A 76 -0.50 22.55 0.17
N GLY A 77 -1.01 21.45 -0.32
CA GLY A 77 -0.54 20.81 -1.55
C GLY A 77 -1.58 19.88 -2.13
N VAL A 78 -1.48 19.67 -3.44
CA VAL A 78 -2.33 18.75 -4.22
C VAL A 78 -1.44 17.89 -5.10
N THR A 79 -1.82 16.63 -5.29
CA THR A 79 -1.15 15.68 -6.18
C THR A 79 -2.14 14.96 -7.06
N ILE A 80 -1.72 14.62 -8.28
CA ILE A 80 -2.47 13.80 -9.22
C ILE A 80 -1.51 12.72 -9.71
N SER A 81 -1.97 11.48 -9.76
CA SER A 81 -1.20 10.34 -10.26
C SER A 81 -2.03 9.50 -11.21
N ILE A 82 -1.37 8.95 -12.21
CA ILE A 82 -1.93 7.96 -13.12
C ILE A 82 -1.02 6.73 -13.13
N THR A 83 -1.67 5.58 -13.01
CA THR A 83 -1.01 4.27 -13.05
C THR A 83 -1.75 3.40 -14.06
N PRO A 84 -1.24 3.27 -15.29
CA PRO A 84 -1.70 2.22 -16.19
C PRO A 84 -1.41 0.86 -15.58
N TRP A 85 -2.47 0.06 -15.42
CA TRP A 85 -2.39 -1.23 -14.72
C TRP A 85 -2.48 -2.39 -15.70
N LEU A 86 -1.78 -3.50 -15.43
CA LEU A 86 -1.83 -4.72 -16.25
C LEU A 86 -1.55 -4.54 -17.75
N ARG A 87 -0.75 -3.56 -18.14
CA ARG A 87 -0.49 -3.18 -19.56
C ARG A 87 -0.04 -4.32 -20.48
N LYS A 88 0.51 -5.40 -19.93
CA LYS A 88 0.86 -6.59 -20.73
C LYS A 88 -0.35 -7.43 -21.12
N LEU A 89 -1.44 -7.33 -20.39
CA LEU A 89 -2.65 -8.13 -20.61
C LEU A 89 -3.72 -7.31 -21.35
N VAL A 90 -3.97 -6.09 -20.88
CA VAL A 90 -5.01 -5.19 -21.40
C VAL A 90 -4.52 -3.74 -21.32
N ASN A 91 -5.01 -2.89 -22.24
CA ASN A 91 -4.50 -1.53 -22.39
C ASN A 91 -5.37 -0.46 -21.75
N ASP A 92 -6.53 -0.80 -21.23
CA ASP A 92 -7.61 0.09 -20.78
C ASP A 92 -7.84 0.09 -19.28
N ILE A 93 -7.09 -0.72 -18.51
CA ILE A 93 -7.12 -0.71 -17.05
C ILE A 93 -6.22 0.41 -16.53
N ASN A 94 -6.78 1.34 -15.75
CA ASN A 94 -6.06 2.48 -15.22
C ASN A 94 -6.50 2.80 -13.78
N LEU A 95 -5.54 3.13 -12.93
CA LEU A 95 -5.76 3.69 -11.62
C LEU A 95 -5.44 5.19 -11.65
N PHE A 96 -6.43 6.00 -11.33
CA PHE A 96 -6.31 7.45 -11.11
C PHE A 96 -6.32 7.74 -9.62
N TYR A 97 -5.46 8.63 -9.19
CA TYR A 97 -5.37 9.07 -7.79
C TYR A 97 -5.16 10.55 -7.71
N MET A 98 -5.92 11.20 -6.83
CA MET A 98 -5.71 12.59 -6.47
C MET A 98 -5.76 12.70 -4.95
N ALA A 99 -4.84 13.45 -4.38
CA ALA A 99 -4.83 13.75 -2.94
C ALA A 99 -4.44 15.18 -2.69
N GLY A 100 -4.84 15.69 -1.54
CA GLY A 100 -4.47 17.02 -1.10
C GLY A 100 -4.55 17.16 0.41
N TYR A 101 -3.83 18.15 0.92
CA TYR A 101 -3.86 18.48 2.34
C TYR A 101 -3.88 20.01 2.54
N TYR A 102 -4.38 20.41 3.70
CA TYR A 102 -4.37 21.79 4.16
C TYR A 102 -4.05 21.86 5.65
N LYS A 103 -3.04 22.66 6.02
CA LYS A 103 -2.71 22.96 7.41
C LYS A 103 -3.63 24.08 7.91
N ILE A 104 -4.52 23.74 8.82
CA ILE A 104 -5.38 24.71 9.49
C ILE A 104 -4.52 25.64 10.35
N ASP A 105 -3.62 25.02 11.13
CA ASP A 105 -2.66 25.71 11.98
C ASP A 105 -1.37 24.89 12.17
N SER A 106 -0.53 25.23 13.13
CA SER A 106 0.75 24.53 13.41
C SER A 106 0.59 23.10 13.93
N ARG A 107 -0.61 22.71 14.35
CA ARG A 107 -0.90 21.38 14.93
C ARG A 107 -1.94 20.60 14.15
N ASN A 108 -2.89 21.29 13.51
CA ASN A 108 -4.09 20.72 12.94
C ASN A 108 -4.04 20.71 11.42
N ASN A 109 -4.29 19.57 10.80
CA ASN A 109 -4.28 19.40 9.35
C ASN A 109 -5.49 18.57 8.93
N VAL A 110 -6.03 18.90 7.77
CA VAL A 110 -7.04 18.11 7.07
C VAL A 110 -6.48 17.68 5.72
N SER A 111 -6.89 16.51 5.27
CA SER A 111 -6.51 16.00 3.96
C SER A 111 -7.62 15.13 3.39
N ALA A 112 -7.60 14.96 2.08
CA ALA A 112 -8.54 14.09 1.38
C ALA A 112 -7.88 13.46 0.18
N SER A 113 -8.43 12.31 -0.26
CA SER A 113 -8.07 11.72 -1.54
C SER A 113 -9.28 11.12 -2.25
N ILE A 114 -9.14 10.99 -3.55
CA ILE A 114 -10.03 10.19 -4.41
C ILE A 114 -9.17 9.23 -5.22
N ARG A 115 -9.67 8.02 -5.33
CA ARG A 115 -9.08 6.94 -6.11
C ARG A 115 -10.16 6.38 -7.01
N TYR A 116 -9.87 6.26 -8.30
CA TYR A 116 -10.76 5.68 -9.30
C TYR A 116 -10.01 4.62 -10.10
N PHE A 117 -10.53 3.41 -10.12
CA PHE A 117 -9.96 2.27 -10.80
C PHE A 117 -10.91 1.82 -11.91
N SER A 118 -10.53 2.06 -13.16
CA SER A 118 -11.22 1.53 -14.33
C SER A 118 -10.64 0.15 -14.66
N LEU A 119 -11.51 -0.84 -14.77
CA LEU A 119 -11.14 -2.23 -15.06
C LEU A 119 -11.23 -2.58 -16.55
N GLY A 120 -11.36 -1.56 -17.41
CA GLY A 120 -11.46 -1.73 -18.85
C GLY A 120 -12.87 -1.97 -19.34
N ASP A 121 -12.99 -2.26 -20.62
CA ASP A 121 -14.26 -2.49 -21.31
C ASP A 121 -14.45 -4.00 -21.52
N LEU A 122 -15.55 -4.55 -20.95
CA LEU A 122 -15.99 -5.92 -21.20
C LEU A 122 -17.04 -5.92 -22.32
N VAL A 123 -16.76 -6.63 -23.41
CA VAL A 123 -17.70 -6.79 -24.52
C VAL A 123 -18.25 -8.21 -24.50
N PHE A 124 -19.56 -8.33 -24.54
CA PHE A 124 -20.27 -9.61 -24.53
C PHE A 124 -20.66 -9.99 -25.97
N TYR A 125 -20.46 -11.25 -26.31
CA TYR A 125 -20.80 -11.81 -27.61
C TYR A 125 -21.74 -12.99 -27.43
N ASP A 126 -22.70 -13.16 -28.35
CA ASP A 126 -23.52 -14.35 -28.41
C ASP A 126 -22.76 -15.55 -29.00
N GLU A 127 -23.42 -16.73 -29.06
CA GLU A 127 -22.85 -17.95 -29.65
C GLU A 127 -22.50 -17.80 -31.13
N GLN A 128 -23.07 -16.82 -31.81
CA GLN A 128 -22.87 -16.51 -33.21
C GLN A 128 -21.77 -15.48 -33.41
N GLY A 129 -21.16 -14.94 -32.34
CA GLY A 129 -20.12 -13.94 -32.35
C GLY A 129 -20.62 -12.50 -32.59
N SER A 130 -21.94 -12.23 -32.44
CA SER A 130 -22.50 -10.89 -32.50
C SER A 130 -22.40 -10.20 -31.14
N GLU A 131 -22.01 -8.92 -31.13
CA GLU A 131 -21.92 -8.12 -29.91
C GLU A 131 -23.31 -7.92 -29.28
N GLN A 132 -23.44 -8.30 -28.01
CA GLN A 132 -24.69 -8.21 -27.22
C GLN A 132 -24.67 -7.04 -26.24
N GLY A 133 -23.55 -6.36 -26.11
CA GLY A 133 -23.40 -5.18 -25.25
C GLY A 133 -22.01 -5.04 -24.67
N SER A 134 -21.77 -3.91 -24.01
CA SER A 134 -20.54 -3.66 -23.30
C SER A 134 -20.79 -3.13 -21.90
N TYR A 135 -19.88 -3.42 -20.99
CA TYR A 135 -19.92 -2.99 -19.60
C TYR A 135 -18.55 -2.48 -19.15
N LYS A 136 -18.53 -1.47 -18.26
CA LYS A 136 -17.30 -0.84 -17.77
C LYS A 136 -17.20 -0.98 -16.25
N PRO A 137 -16.69 -2.12 -15.77
CA PRO A 137 -16.53 -2.31 -14.33
C PRO A 137 -15.56 -1.27 -13.77
N ASN A 138 -15.87 -0.78 -12.58
CA ASN A 138 -15.08 0.23 -11.93
C ASN A 138 -15.18 0.17 -10.41
N GLU A 139 -14.15 0.66 -9.76
CA GLU A 139 -14.15 0.86 -8.33
C GLU A 139 -13.70 2.29 -8.02
N PHE A 140 -14.25 2.89 -6.97
CA PHE A 140 -13.71 4.14 -6.46
C PHE A 140 -13.75 4.20 -4.94
N ALA A 141 -12.85 4.99 -4.37
CA ALA A 141 -12.84 5.31 -2.96
C ALA A 141 -12.56 6.80 -2.77
N ILE A 142 -13.29 7.39 -1.83
CA ILE A 142 -13.08 8.77 -1.38
C ILE A 142 -12.78 8.71 0.10
N ASP A 143 -11.70 9.35 0.53
CA ASP A 143 -11.36 9.44 1.95
C ASP A 143 -11.01 10.87 2.36
N ALA A 144 -11.24 11.15 3.65
CA ALA A 144 -10.83 12.37 4.30
C ALA A 144 -10.18 12.04 5.63
N ALA A 145 -9.11 12.75 5.98
CA ALA A 145 -8.39 12.56 7.21
C ALA A 145 -8.20 13.85 8.00
N TYR A 146 -8.16 13.69 9.32
CA TYR A 146 -7.73 14.72 10.25
C TYR A 146 -6.44 14.24 10.92
N SER A 147 -5.40 15.10 10.87
CA SER A 147 -4.09 14.82 11.44
C SER A 147 -3.75 15.86 12.51
N LEU A 148 -3.30 15.38 13.66
CA LEU A 148 -2.96 16.19 14.82
C LEU A 148 -1.50 16.00 15.23
N LYS A 149 -0.76 17.09 15.35
CA LYS A 149 0.56 17.10 15.99
C LYS A 149 0.41 17.00 17.50
N LEU A 150 0.69 15.81 18.05
CA LEU A 150 0.55 15.49 19.47
C LEU A 150 1.67 16.10 20.31
N SER A 151 2.89 16.12 19.75
CA SER A 151 4.08 16.71 20.36
C SER A 151 5.07 17.18 19.28
N ASN A 152 6.25 17.64 19.69
CA ASN A 152 7.30 18.03 18.73
C ASN A 152 7.76 16.88 17.84
N TYR A 153 7.55 15.63 18.25
CA TYR A 153 8.03 14.43 17.57
C TYR A 153 6.93 13.48 17.12
N TRP A 154 5.74 13.56 17.72
CA TRP A 154 4.64 12.63 17.48
C TRP A 154 3.44 13.31 16.86
N SER A 155 2.81 12.60 15.96
CA SER A 155 1.50 12.93 15.40
C SER A 155 0.63 11.69 15.30
N GLY A 156 -0.69 11.92 15.23
CA GLY A 156 -1.69 10.91 14.96
C GLY A 156 -2.68 11.41 13.91
N ALA A 157 -3.35 10.49 13.26
CA ALA A 157 -4.41 10.81 12.32
C ALA A 157 -5.51 9.76 12.34
N VAL A 158 -6.72 10.19 11.98
CA VAL A 158 -7.86 9.32 11.70
C VAL A 158 -8.39 9.69 10.32
N ALA A 159 -8.66 8.70 9.48
CA ALA A 159 -9.32 8.88 8.20
C ALA A 159 -10.64 8.11 8.15
N LEU A 160 -11.60 8.63 7.39
CA LEU A 160 -12.85 7.95 7.04
C LEU A 160 -12.88 7.79 5.53
N ARG A 161 -13.35 6.63 5.07
CA ARG A 161 -13.36 6.24 3.66
C ARG A 161 -14.72 5.68 3.27
N TYR A 162 -15.25 6.17 2.15
CA TYR A 162 -16.34 5.55 1.43
C TYR A 162 -15.79 4.79 0.22
N ILE A 163 -16.33 3.61 -0.05
CA ILE A 163 -15.89 2.68 -1.08
C ILE A 163 -17.10 2.26 -1.90
N HIS A 164 -16.96 2.29 -3.21
CA HIS A 164 -17.91 1.75 -4.18
C HIS A 164 -17.18 0.81 -5.14
N SER A 165 -17.78 -0.34 -5.40
CA SER A 165 -17.22 -1.34 -6.29
C SER A 165 -18.33 -1.92 -7.16
N ASP A 166 -18.17 -1.76 -8.46
CA ASP A 166 -19.09 -2.24 -9.48
C ASP A 166 -18.30 -3.11 -10.47
N LEU A 167 -18.33 -4.41 -10.25
CA LEU A 167 -17.51 -5.41 -10.96
C LEU A 167 -18.31 -6.25 -11.96
N GLY A 168 -19.63 -6.19 -11.91
CA GLY A 168 -20.49 -7.11 -12.61
C GLY A 168 -21.39 -6.45 -13.66
N TYR A 169 -21.92 -7.29 -14.52
CA TYR A 169 -22.99 -6.98 -15.44
C TYR A 169 -24.26 -7.65 -14.95
N GLN A 170 -25.30 -6.87 -14.67
CA GLN A 170 -26.60 -7.37 -14.26
C GLN A 170 -27.36 -7.91 -15.48
N GLN A 171 -27.61 -9.22 -15.52
CA GLN A 171 -28.58 -9.82 -16.42
C GLN A 171 -29.95 -9.85 -15.73
N GLU A 172 -31.04 -9.96 -16.52
CA GLU A 172 -32.44 -9.81 -16.03
C GLU A 172 -32.82 -10.74 -14.84
N ASP A 173 -32.10 -11.85 -14.64
CA ASP A 173 -32.35 -12.83 -13.57
C ASP A 173 -31.20 -12.95 -12.55
N ASP A 174 -30.26 -12.02 -12.54
CA ASP A 174 -29.09 -12.11 -11.66
C ASP A 174 -29.26 -11.23 -10.41
N SER A 175 -28.93 -11.77 -9.24
CA SER A 175 -28.99 -11.06 -7.96
C SER A 175 -27.79 -10.11 -7.74
N TYR A 176 -26.98 -9.83 -8.77
CA TYR A 176 -25.85 -8.93 -8.66
C TYR A 176 -26.27 -7.48 -8.39
N SER A 177 -25.60 -6.84 -7.42
CA SER A 177 -25.71 -5.41 -7.15
C SER A 177 -24.32 -4.82 -6.82
N PRO A 178 -24.03 -3.57 -7.25
CA PRO A 178 -22.77 -2.91 -6.89
C PRO A 178 -22.60 -2.81 -5.39
N GLY A 179 -21.41 -3.17 -4.91
CA GLY A 179 -21.06 -3.16 -3.50
C GLY A 179 -20.72 -1.77 -2.99
N ASN A 180 -21.13 -1.49 -1.74
CA ASN A 180 -20.78 -0.25 -1.02
C ASN A 180 -20.24 -0.58 0.36
N ALA A 181 -19.21 0.13 0.80
CA ALA A 181 -18.63 -0.07 2.12
C ALA A 181 -18.10 1.25 2.70
N ALA A 182 -17.98 1.28 4.02
CA ALA A 182 -17.32 2.35 4.75
C ALA A 182 -16.16 1.78 5.57
N ALA A 183 -15.07 2.54 5.66
CA ALA A 183 -13.89 2.14 6.42
C ALA A 183 -13.27 3.35 7.15
N ALA A 184 -12.46 3.04 8.16
CA ALA A 184 -11.65 4.01 8.88
C ALA A 184 -10.19 3.57 8.92
N ASP A 185 -9.30 4.56 8.97
CA ASP A 185 -7.87 4.34 9.18
C ASP A 185 -7.44 5.05 10.47
N VAL A 186 -6.47 4.46 11.17
CA VAL A 186 -5.81 5.07 12.33
C VAL A 186 -4.31 5.02 12.10
N ALA A 187 -3.66 6.18 12.20
CA ALA A 187 -2.26 6.32 11.89
C ALA A 187 -1.49 7.08 12.99
N PHE A 188 -0.24 6.66 13.19
CA PHE A 188 0.72 7.36 14.05
C PHE A 188 2.04 7.54 13.33
N TYR A 189 2.70 8.65 13.60
CA TYR A 189 3.99 8.96 13.01
C TYR A 189 4.89 9.66 14.01
N TYR A 190 6.14 9.24 14.03
CA TYR A 190 7.22 9.83 14.79
C TYR A 190 8.27 10.38 13.84
N LYS A 191 8.72 11.62 14.09
CA LYS A 191 9.83 12.23 13.38
C LYS A 191 10.70 13.01 14.37
N ARG A 192 11.99 12.72 14.37
CA ARG A 192 12.98 13.47 15.16
C ARG A 192 14.23 13.71 14.32
N GLN A 193 14.63 14.96 14.24
CA GLN A 193 15.94 15.31 13.72
C GLN A 193 16.99 15.15 14.83
N ILE A 194 18.09 14.51 14.52
CA ILE A 194 19.23 14.31 15.41
C ILE A 194 20.49 14.88 14.78
N THR A 195 21.41 15.36 15.61
CA THR A 195 22.74 15.74 15.16
C THR A 195 23.66 14.52 15.21
N VAL A 196 24.31 14.25 14.10
CA VAL A 196 25.27 13.17 13.94
C VAL A 196 26.69 13.72 13.96
N ASP A 197 27.65 13.04 13.41
CA ASP A 197 29.06 13.46 13.37
C ASP A 197 29.27 14.79 12.62
N ARG A 198 30.17 15.64 13.12
CA ARG A 198 30.57 16.93 12.52
C ARG A 198 29.44 17.93 12.30
N GLY A 199 28.37 17.89 13.12
CA GLY A 199 27.26 18.83 13.02
C GLY A 199 26.27 18.54 11.89
N ARG A 200 26.43 17.42 11.17
CA ARG A 200 25.44 16.94 10.17
C ARG A 200 24.17 16.44 10.85
N THR A 201 23.06 16.52 10.15
CA THR A 201 21.77 16.12 10.69
C THR A 201 21.24 14.84 10.03
N ALA A 202 20.41 14.13 10.78
CA ALA A 202 19.65 13.02 10.26
C ALA A 202 18.23 13.05 10.84
N ASP A 203 17.24 12.67 10.03
CA ASP A 203 15.88 12.43 10.46
C ASP A 203 15.68 10.93 10.75
N VAL A 204 15.21 10.62 11.94
CA VAL A 204 14.76 9.28 12.35
C VAL A 204 13.25 9.28 12.39
N MET A 205 12.62 8.31 11.74
CA MET A 205 11.17 8.22 11.61
C MET A 205 10.67 6.82 11.90
N PHE A 206 9.48 6.76 12.51
CA PHE A 206 8.69 5.54 12.68
C PHE A 206 7.24 5.85 12.29
N GLY A 207 6.59 4.88 11.70
CA GLY A 207 5.20 5.00 11.30
C GLY A 207 4.43 3.74 11.57
N VAL A 208 3.16 3.90 11.93
CA VAL A 208 2.17 2.83 12.02
C VAL A 208 0.91 3.33 11.32
N ASN A 209 0.32 2.50 10.47
CA ASN A 209 -0.96 2.77 9.85
C ASN A 209 -1.80 1.49 9.86
N ILE A 210 -2.97 1.54 10.49
CA ILE A 210 -3.99 0.50 10.40
C ILE A 210 -5.07 1.07 9.49
N SER A 211 -5.22 0.51 8.30
CA SER A 211 -6.10 1.03 7.27
C SER A 211 -7.21 0.05 6.91
N ASN A 212 -8.30 0.59 6.32
CA ASN A 212 -9.45 -0.15 5.83
C ASN A 212 -10.17 -0.97 6.91
N ILE A 213 -10.18 -0.53 8.16
CA ILE A 213 -11.03 -1.11 9.22
C ILE A 213 -12.47 -0.70 8.91
N GLY A 214 -13.26 -1.58 8.32
CA GLY A 214 -14.55 -1.17 7.78
C GLY A 214 -15.62 -2.24 7.81
N THR A 215 -16.74 -1.93 7.19
CA THR A 215 -17.80 -2.89 6.93
C THR A 215 -17.32 -3.95 5.95
N LYS A 216 -17.99 -5.08 5.89
CA LYS A 216 -17.87 -5.99 4.76
C LYS A 216 -18.59 -5.41 3.54
N ILE A 217 -18.26 -5.91 2.37
CA ILE A 217 -18.91 -5.57 1.11
C ILE A 217 -19.63 -6.78 0.54
N THR A 218 -20.75 -6.57 -0.11
CA THR A 218 -21.54 -7.61 -0.76
C THR A 218 -21.90 -7.20 -2.18
N TYR A 219 -22.05 -8.18 -3.06
CA TYR A 219 -22.44 -8.02 -4.46
C TYR A 219 -23.68 -8.87 -4.83
N ASP A 220 -24.27 -9.57 -3.85
CA ASP A 220 -25.34 -10.55 -4.02
C ASP A 220 -26.47 -10.36 -3.00
N ASP A 221 -26.89 -9.12 -2.81
CA ASP A 221 -27.96 -8.72 -1.87
C ASP A 221 -27.76 -9.21 -0.43
N GLY A 222 -26.51 -9.40 -0.02
CA GLY A 222 -26.14 -9.77 1.35
C GLY A 222 -25.99 -11.27 1.59
N ASN A 223 -26.08 -12.12 0.56
CA ASN A 223 -25.83 -13.55 0.70
C ASN A 223 -24.37 -13.85 1.03
N THR A 224 -23.43 -13.12 0.40
CA THR A 224 -22.00 -13.23 0.69
C THR A 224 -21.45 -11.88 1.13
N ASN A 225 -20.84 -11.84 2.31
CA ASN A 225 -20.26 -10.62 2.87
C ASN A 225 -18.73 -10.74 2.91
N GLU A 226 -18.04 -10.13 1.96
CA GLU A 226 -16.59 -10.23 1.80
C GLU A 226 -15.83 -9.17 2.61
N TYR A 227 -14.62 -9.52 3.05
CA TYR A 227 -13.77 -8.61 3.80
C TYR A 227 -13.14 -7.55 2.90
N LEU A 228 -13.09 -6.30 3.38
CA LEU A 228 -12.18 -5.30 2.86
C LEU A 228 -10.74 -5.67 3.22
N PRO A 229 -9.73 -5.19 2.49
CA PRO A 229 -8.32 -5.44 2.78
C PRO A 229 -7.84 -4.60 3.97
N ALA A 230 -8.37 -4.88 5.16
CA ALA A 230 -7.89 -4.29 6.39
C ALA A 230 -6.41 -4.63 6.57
N ASN A 231 -5.59 -3.65 6.94
CA ASN A 231 -4.16 -3.75 6.78
C ASN A 231 -3.39 -3.04 7.90
N LEU A 232 -2.38 -3.69 8.45
CA LEU A 232 -1.42 -3.12 9.39
C LEU A 232 -0.09 -2.90 8.68
N LYS A 233 0.36 -1.65 8.62
CA LYS A 233 1.71 -1.27 8.16
C LYS A 233 2.50 -0.67 9.31
N ILE A 234 3.72 -1.18 9.52
CA ILE A 234 4.68 -0.66 10.49
C ILE A 234 5.99 -0.43 9.78
N GLY A 235 6.61 0.72 9.97
CA GLY A 235 7.86 1.03 9.29
C GLY A 235 8.81 1.90 10.09
N ALA A 236 10.05 1.92 9.62
CA ALA A 236 11.13 2.76 10.11
C ALA A 236 11.86 3.42 8.94
N GLY A 237 12.27 4.67 9.15
CA GLY A 237 12.97 5.44 8.14
C GLY A 237 14.13 6.24 8.74
N PHE A 238 15.17 6.40 7.94
CA PHE A 238 16.34 7.17 8.29
C PHE A 238 16.84 7.98 7.09
N TRP A 239 16.93 9.31 7.23
CA TRP A 239 17.47 10.21 6.20
C TRP A 239 18.60 11.00 6.76
N TYR A 240 19.76 10.96 6.09
CA TYR A 240 21.00 11.56 6.51
C TYR A 240 21.45 12.66 5.54
N ASP A 241 21.71 13.85 6.06
CA ASP A 241 22.28 14.97 5.32
C ASP A 241 23.81 14.80 5.24
N ILE A 242 24.31 14.33 4.08
CA ILE A 242 25.74 14.13 3.84
C ILE A 242 26.45 15.49 3.85
N ASP A 243 25.83 16.47 3.19
CA ASP A 243 26.22 17.88 3.17
C ASP A 243 24.99 18.75 2.83
N SER A 244 25.19 20.04 2.55
CA SER A 244 24.11 20.99 2.23
C SER A 244 23.36 20.68 0.92
N TYR A 245 23.93 19.88 0.04
CA TYR A 245 23.37 19.51 -1.27
C TYR A 245 22.92 18.05 -1.33
N ASN A 246 23.60 17.18 -0.60
CA ASN A 246 23.46 15.74 -0.74
C ASN A 246 22.77 15.12 0.48
N ARG A 247 21.66 14.43 0.24
CA ARG A 247 20.90 13.71 1.25
C ARG A 247 20.62 12.29 0.77
N ILE A 248 20.81 11.30 1.65
CA ILE A 248 20.49 9.91 1.40
C ILE A 248 19.52 9.42 2.48
N GLY A 249 18.56 8.59 2.09
CA GLY A 249 17.63 7.98 3.03
C GLY A 249 17.32 6.56 2.69
N ALA A 250 16.83 5.84 3.69
CA ALA A 250 16.31 4.48 3.56
C ALA A 250 15.06 4.33 4.42
N THR A 251 14.13 3.48 3.97
CA THR A 251 12.95 3.08 4.73
C THR A 251 12.70 1.59 4.56
N VAL A 252 12.14 0.98 5.59
CA VAL A 252 11.64 -0.39 5.58
C VAL A 252 10.27 -0.41 6.21
N ASP A 253 9.33 -1.09 5.55
CA ASP A 253 7.97 -1.27 6.01
C ASP A 253 7.64 -2.78 6.07
N PHE A 254 6.86 -3.16 7.06
CA PHE A 254 6.26 -4.47 7.24
C PHE A 254 4.75 -4.33 7.12
N ASN A 255 4.14 -5.18 6.32
CA ASN A 255 2.73 -5.13 6.02
C ASN A 255 2.07 -6.48 6.30
N LYS A 256 0.95 -6.47 7.04
CA LYS A 256 0.14 -7.66 7.29
C LYS A 256 -1.33 -7.35 7.03
N LEU A 257 -1.99 -8.20 6.23
CA LEU A 257 -3.45 -8.16 6.12
C LEU A 257 -4.09 -8.60 7.43
N LEU A 258 -5.05 -7.82 7.91
CA LEU A 258 -5.84 -8.08 9.11
C LEU A 258 -7.16 -8.80 8.75
N VAL A 259 -7.07 -9.71 7.80
CA VAL A 259 -8.14 -10.57 7.31
C VAL A 259 -7.79 -12.00 7.68
N PRO A 260 -8.73 -12.84 8.12
CA PRO A 260 -8.44 -14.20 8.53
C PRO A 260 -7.84 -15.02 7.39
N THR A 261 -6.94 -15.95 7.74
CA THR A 261 -6.41 -16.91 6.76
C THR A 261 -7.46 -17.94 6.42
N PRO A 262 -7.69 -18.24 5.12
CA PRO A 262 -8.72 -19.20 4.72
C PRO A 262 -8.34 -20.63 5.12
N THR A 263 -9.09 -21.19 6.04
CA THR A 263 -8.94 -22.59 6.50
C THR A 263 -9.78 -23.58 5.68
N TYR A 264 -10.81 -23.10 4.98
CA TYR A 264 -11.73 -23.95 4.21
C TYR A 264 -11.06 -24.65 3.00
N ARG A 265 -9.86 -24.23 2.62
CA ARG A 265 -9.06 -24.88 1.58
C ARG A 265 -8.39 -26.17 2.07
N TYR A 266 -8.17 -26.29 3.37
CA TYR A 266 -7.61 -27.48 4.01
C TYR A 266 -8.78 -28.36 4.44
N ALA A 267 -9.24 -29.21 3.50
CA ALA A 267 -10.29 -30.14 3.80
C ALA A 267 -9.74 -31.25 4.72
N ASP A 268 -10.34 -31.40 5.92
CA ASP A 268 -10.28 -32.68 6.60
C ASP A 268 -11.20 -33.64 5.81
N GLU A 269 -10.63 -34.71 5.28
CA GLU A 269 -11.37 -35.74 4.50
C GLU A 269 -12.52 -36.37 5.32
N ASN A 270 -12.45 -36.21 6.66
CA ASN A 270 -13.49 -36.68 7.60
C ASN A 270 -14.53 -35.60 7.97
N SER A 271 -14.46 -34.42 7.37
CA SER A 271 -15.41 -33.33 7.68
C SER A 271 -16.74 -33.57 6.98
N GLU A 272 -17.83 -33.63 7.77
CA GLU A 272 -19.22 -33.68 7.25
C GLU A 272 -19.63 -32.39 6.53
N GLN A 273 -18.90 -31.26 6.76
CA GLN A 273 -19.19 -29.96 6.17
C GLN A 273 -18.65 -29.89 4.74
N THR A 274 -19.47 -29.40 3.83
CA THR A 274 -19.06 -29.08 2.45
C THR A 274 -18.08 -27.92 2.41
N THR A 275 -17.29 -27.81 1.35
CA THR A 275 -16.40 -26.64 1.12
C THR A 275 -17.20 -25.32 1.10
N TYR A 276 -18.43 -25.35 0.59
CA TYR A 276 -19.33 -24.20 0.58
C TYR A 276 -19.69 -23.75 2.01
N GLU A 277 -20.13 -24.66 2.88
CA GLU A 277 -20.51 -24.34 4.26
C GLU A 277 -19.31 -23.77 5.06
N ARG A 278 -18.12 -24.33 4.88
CA ARG A 278 -16.89 -23.81 5.49
C ARG A 278 -16.53 -22.42 4.99
N ARG A 279 -16.71 -22.16 3.71
CA ARG A 279 -16.51 -20.83 3.11
C ARG A 279 -17.50 -19.82 3.67
N MET A 280 -18.78 -20.18 3.83
CA MET A 280 -19.78 -19.31 4.46
C MET A 280 -19.43 -19.01 5.91
N ALA A 281 -19.04 -20.02 6.70
CA ALA A 281 -18.60 -19.84 8.08
C ALA A 281 -17.35 -18.94 8.20
N TYR A 282 -16.45 -18.98 7.24
CA TYR A 282 -15.30 -18.07 7.15
C TYR A 282 -15.76 -16.61 7.04
N TYR A 283 -16.71 -16.32 6.17
CA TYR A 283 -17.26 -14.98 5.98
C TYR A 283 -18.26 -14.55 7.06
N ASP A 284 -18.66 -15.41 8.00
CA ASP A 284 -19.62 -15.05 9.07
C ASP A 284 -18.95 -14.30 10.26
N HIS A 285 -17.63 -14.33 10.40
CA HIS A 285 -16.95 -13.64 11.49
C HIS A 285 -17.07 -12.12 11.39
N SER A 286 -17.31 -11.43 12.51
CA SER A 286 -17.29 -9.97 12.55
C SER A 286 -15.88 -9.43 12.23
N VAL A 287 -15.81 -8.23 11.63
CA VAL A 287 -14.54 -7.60 11.21
C VAL A 287 -13.56 -7.47 12.38
N ILE A 288 -14.02 -7.01 13.55
CA ILE A 288 -13.15 -6.85 14.74
C ILE A 288 -12.59 -8.20 15.18
N LYS A 289 -13.43 -9.25 15.25
CA LYS A 289 -12.97 -10.60 15.59
C LYS A 289 -11.94 -11.10 14.57
N SER A 290 -12.17 -10.83 13.29
CA SER A 290 -11.30 -11.21 12.18
C SER A 290 -9.93 -10.55 12.27
N ILE A 291 -9.85 -9.26 12.63
CA ILE A 291 -8.61 -8.53 12.85
C ILE A 291 -7.75 -9.23 13.93
N PHE A 292 -8.34 -9.55 15.08
CA PHE A 292 -7.57 -10.24 16.14
C PHE A 292 -7.21 -11.67 15.77
N LYS A 293 -8.12 -12.38 15.09
CA LYS A 293 -7.90 -13.76 14.66
C LYS A 293 -6.76 -13.89 13.64
N SER A 294 -6.59 -12.90 12.75
CA SER A 294 -5.56 -12.89 11.72
C SER A 294 -4.12 -12.98 12.22
N PHE A 295 -3.88 -12.91 13.52
CA PHE A 295 -2.54 -13.06 14.11
C PHE A 295 -2.22 -14.50 14.58
N SER A 296 -3.19 -15.42 14.47
CA SER A 296 -3.03 -16.77 15.03
C SER A 296 -3.90 -17.83 14.36
N ASP A 297 -4.34 -17.62 13.13
CA ASP A 297 -5.28 -18.51 12.45
C ASP A 297 -4.71 -19.24 11.23
N ALA A 298 -3.43 -19.04 10.94
CA ALA A 298 -2.77 -19.73 9.85
C ALA A 298 -2.73 -21.25 10.10
N PRO A 299 -3.20 -22.09 9.16
CA PRO A 299 -3.31 -23.54 9.34
C PRO A 299 -1.99 -24.26 9.68
N ARG A 300 -0.87 -23.73 9.20
CA ARG A 300 0.49 -24.26 9.46
C ARG A 300 1.16 -23.61 10.68
N GLY A 301 0.40 -22.86 11.50
CA GLY A 301 0.86 -22.20 12.71
C GLY A 301 1.79 -21.02 12.48
N GLY A 302 2.64 -20.70 13.47
CA GLY A 302 3.43 -19.47 13.51
C GLY A 302 4.39 -19.27 12.30
N LYS A 303 4.78 -20.33 11.61
CA LYS A 303 5.60 -20.20 10.39
C LYS A 303 4.78 -19.53 9.27
N GLU A 304 3.55 -19.98 9.05
CA GLU A 304 2.67 -19.41 8.04
C GLU A 304 2.24 -17.98 8.42
N GLU A 305 2.04 -17.70 9.71
CA GLU A 305 1.78 -16.34 10.19
C GLU A 305 2.91 -15.37 9.82
N LEU A 306 4.17 -15.79 9.91
CA LEU A 306 5.30 -14.98 9.49
C LEU A 306 5.37 -14.83 7.95
N GLU A 307 4.92 -15.83 7.21
CA GLU A 307 4.82 -15.80 5.75
C GLU A 307 3.67 -14.88 5.25
N GLU A 308 2.82 -14.35 6.14
CA GLU A 308 1.79 -13.34 5.83
C GLU A 308 2.30 -11.91 5.89
N ILE A 309 3.57 -11.72 6.25
CA ILE A 309 4.17 -10.41 6.35
C ILE A 309 4.89 -10.08 5.05
N ASP A 310 4.40 -9.05 4.35
CA ASP A 310 5.12 -8.45 3.24
C ASP A 310 6.24 -7.57 3.78
N ILE A 311 7.38 -7.61 3.12
CA ILE A 311 8.54 -6.80 3.45
C ILE A 311 8.83 -5.87 2.29
N MET A 312 8.83 -4.59 2.56
CA MET A 312 9.09 -3.54 1.58
C MET A 312 10.25 -2.68 2.05
N GLY A 313 11.10 -2.29 1.12
CA GLY A 313 12.22 -1.44 1.45
C GLY A 313 12.69 -0.59 0.30
N GLY A 314 13.20 0.58 0.59
CA GLY A 314 13.68 1.48 -0.43
C GLY A 314 14.73 2.45 0.06
N ILE A 315 15.48 2.98 -0.90
CA ILE A 315 16.50 4.01 -0.73
C ILE A 315 16.16 5.22 -1.61
N GLU A 316 16.45 6.39 -1.11
CA GLU A 316 16.28 7.67 -1.81
C GLU A 316 17.56 8.49 -1.68
N TYR A 317 18.11 8.93 -2.81
CA TYR A 317 19.15 9.93 -2.85
C TYR A 317 18.56 11.23 -3.41
N THR A 318 18.79 12.35 -2.73
CA THR A 318 18.31 13.66 -3.16
C THR A 318 19.47 14.63 -3.30
N TYR A 319 19.58 15.27 -4.46
CA TYR A 319 20.56 16.29 -4.78
C TYR A 319 19.91 17.68 -4.79
N ASN A 320 20.47 18.59 -4.02
CA ASN A 320 20.09 20.01 -3.93
C ASN A 320 18.58 20.23 -3.66
N LYS A 321 17.90 19.28 -2.99
CA LYS A 321 16.45 19.27 -2.78
C LYS A 321 15.64 19.38 -4.09
N LEU A 322 16.28 19.18 -5.24
CA LEU A 322 15.74 19.34 -6.58
C LEU A 322 15.55 18.00 -7.28
N PHE A 323 16.61 17.19 -7.35
CA PHE A 323 16.58 15.89 -8.03
C PHE A 323 16.61 14.76 -7.01
N SER A 324 15.79 13.73 -7.25
CA SER A 324 15.79 12.52 -6.43
C SER A 324 15.90 11.28 -7.33
N ALA A 325 16.72 10.33 -6.90
CA ALA A 325 16.79 8.98 -7.47
C ALA A 325 16.42 7.97 -6.39
N ARG A 326 15.65 6.96 -6.76
CA ARG A 326 15.09 5.97 -5.83
C ARG A 326 15.24 4.58 -6.38
N ALA A 327 15.42 3.62 -5.47
CA ALA A 327 15.33 2.20 -5.75
C ALA A 327 14.66 1.50 -4.58
N GLY A 328 13.91 0.45 -4.87
CA GLY A 328 13.17 -0.28 -3.87
C GLY A 328 12.96 -1.75 -4.22
N TYR A 329 12.53 -2.50 -3.23
CA TYR A 329 12.20 -3.90 -3.36
C TYR A 329 10.96 -4.24 -2.53
N HIS A 330 10.06 -5.02 -3.12
CA HIS A 330 8.86 -5.54 -2.50
C HIS A 330 8.92 -7.05 -2.51
N ASN A 331 8.65 -7.66 -1.37
CA ASN A 331 8.59 -9.11 -1.21
C ASN A 331 7.31 -9.52 -0.50
N ASN A 332 6.44 -10.19 -1.23
CA ASN A 332 5.33 -10.96 -0.67
C ASN A 332 5.68 -12.45 -0.80
N PRO A 333 5.52 -13.27 0.25
CA PRO A 333 5.88 -14.67 0.25
C PRO A 333 5.14 -15.51 -0.80
N GLU A 334 5.77 -16.60 -1.26
CA GLU A 334 5.31 -17.42 -2.40
C GLU A 334 3.94 -18.03 -2.19
N ASN A 335 3.64 -18.46 -0.98
CA ASN A 335 2.37 -19.07 -0.61
C ASN A 335 1.23 -18.05 -0.35
N LYS A 336 1.55 -16.76 -0.27
CA LYS A 336 0.59 -15.67 0.06
C LYS A 336 0.34 -14.70 -1.10
N GLY A 337 0.75 -15.03 -2.31
CA GLY A 337 0.53 -14.22 -3.50
C GLY A 337 1.75 -14.11 -4.41
N ASN A 338 2.95 -14.35 -3.86
CA ASN A 338 4.22 -14.37 -4.60
C ASN A 338 4.51 -13.08 -5.39
N LEU A 339 4.12 -11.94 -4.84
CA LEU A 339 4.38 -10.65 -5.47
C LEU A 339 5.78 -10.16 -5.09
N LYS A 340 6.73 -10.32 -6.01
CA LYS A 340 8.12 -9.89 -5.82
C LYS A 340 8.54 -9.00 -6.97
N TYR A 341 9.02 -7.80 -6.65
CA TYR A 341 9.54 -6.89 -7.67
C TYR A 341 10.59 -5.93 -7.10
N ALA A 342 11.48 -5.50 -7.97
CA ALA A 342 12.31 -4.33 -7.77
C ALA A 342 11.67 -3.12 -8.46
N SER A 343 11.94 -1.95 -7.95
CA SER A 343 11.46 -0.70 -8.51
C SER A 343 12.56 0.35 -8.55
N VAL A 344 12.44 1.25 -9.50
CA VAL A 344 13.30 2.44 -9.60
C VAL A 344 12.43 3.67 -9.88
N GLY A 345 12.94 4.84 -9.55
CA GLY A 345 12.24 6.08 -9.87
C GLY A 345 13.12 7.31 -9.81
N LEU A 346 12.64 8.34 -10.47
CA LEU A 346 13.24 9.65 -10.50
C LEU A 346 12.20 10.68 -10.07
N GLY A 347 12.68 11.74 -9.41
CA GLY A 347 11.85 12.87 -9.00
C GLY A 347 12.54 14.19 -9.28
N VAL A 348 11.76 15.20 -9.66
CA VAL A 348 12.21 16.57 -9.83
C VAL A 348 11.26 17.48 -9.09
N LYS A 349 11.79 18.28 -8.15
CA LYS A 349 11.04 19.30 -7.41
C LYS A 349 11.58 20.67 -7.76
N TYR A 350 10.79 21.45 -8.48
CA TYR A 350 11.17 22.81 -8.86
C TYR A 350 10.10 23.81 -8.47
N GLN A 351 10.46 24.74 -7.60
CA GLN A 351 9.55 25.73 -7.03
C GLN A 351 8.32 25.08 -6.35
N MET A 352 7.14 25.18 -6.97
CA MET A 352 5.89 24.61 -6.51
C MET A 352 5.56 23.26 -7.14
N PHE A 353 6.29 22.87 -8.20
CA PHE A 353 6.03 21.67 -8.95
C PHE A 353 6.89 20.50 -8.44
N ASN A 354 6.29 19.35 -8.37
CA ASN A 354 6.95 18.08 -8.13
C ASN A 354 6.50 17.07 -9.19
N VAL A 355 7.44 16.42 -9.85
CA VAL A 355 7.18 15.39 -10.86
C VAL A 355 7.97 14.15 -10.46
N ASP A 356 7.27 13.06 -10.24
CA ASP A 356 7.86 11.77 -9.93
C ASP A 356 7.44 10.73 -10.97
N ALA A 357 8.39 9.88 -11.36
CA ALA A 357 8.14 8.73 -12.23
C ALA A 357 8.76 7.49 -11.61
N SER A 358 8.08 6.35 -11.72
CA SER A 358 8.58 5.06 -11.27
C SER A 358 8.32 3.94 -12.27
N TYR A 359 9.15 2.91 -12.20
CA TYR A 359 9.05 1.72 -13.03
C TYR A 359 9.28 0.46 -12.18
N ILE A 360 8.45 -0.56 -12.42
CA ILE A 360 8.50 -1.84 -11.71
C ILE A 360 9.12 -2.93 -12.59
N PHE A 361 10.05 -3.67 -12.00
CA PHE A 361 10.67 -4.87 -12.59
C PHE A 361 10.27 -6.09 -11.76
N PRO A 362 9.45 -7.01 -12.28
CA PRO A 362 9.18 -8.28 -11.61
C PRO A 362 10.46 -9.08 -11.40
N VAL A 363 10.58 -9.72 -10.24
CA VAL A 363 11.76 -10.52 -9.86
C VAL A 363 11.35 -11.97 -9.63
N GLY A 364 12.17 -12.92 -10.11
CA GLY A 364 11.95 -14.36 -9.99
C GLY A 364 11.28 -15.02 -11.19
N GLN A 365 11.43 -16.34 -11.32
CA GLN A 365 10.97 -17.09 -12.50
C GLN A 365 9.45 -17.08 -12.69
N ALA A 366 8.68 -17.12 -11.61
CA ALA A 366 7.22 -17.03 -11.64
C ALA A 366 6.70 -15.65 -12.11
N ASN A 367 7.53 -14.62 -12.06
CA ASN A 367 7.14 -13.24 -12.28
C ASN A 367 7.50 -12.69 -13.66
N SER A 368 8.19 -13.45 -14.52
CA SER A 368 8.48 -13.01 -15.91
C SER A 368 7.21 -12.72 -16.71
N ASN A 369 6.10 -13.38 -16.36
CA ASN A 369 4.77 -13.18 -16.93
C ASN A 369 3.83 -12.41 -15.95
N SER A 370 4.38 -11.78 -14.92
CA SER A 370 3.59 -11.00 -13.97
C SER A 370 2.82 -9.91 -14.68
N ALA A 371 1.56 -9.79 -14.33
CA ALA A 371 0.67 -8.72 -14.78
C ALA A 371 1.19 -7.31 -14.42
N LEU A 372 2.01 -7.19 -13.35
CA LEU A 372 2.64 -5.95 -12.92
C LEU A 372 3.90 -5.57 -13.71
N ALA A 373 4.39 -6.45 -14.59
CA ALA A 373 5.57 -6.15 -15.38
C ALA A 373 5.33 -4.93 -16.27
N ASN A 374 6.36 -4.07 -16.35
CA ASN A 374 6.34 -2.84 -17.16
C ASN A 374 5.30 -1.79 -16.68
N THR A 375 4.94 -1.80 -15.41
CA THR A 375 4.07 -0.77 -14.86
C THR A 375 4.87 0.52 -14.64
N ILE A 376 4.45 1.58 -15.32
CA ILE A 376 4.97 2.94 -15.14
C ILE A 376 3.96 3.72 -14.30
N ARG A 377 4.42 4.51 -13.33
CA ARG A 377 3.60 5.50 -12.62
C ARG A 377 4.15 6.88 -12.82
N ILE A 378 3.28 7.85 -12.99
CA ILE A 378 3.62 9.26 -13.09
C ILE A 378 2.77 10.02 -12.09
N THR A 379 3.42 10.85 -11.29
CA THR A 379 2.79 11.66 -10.26
C THR A 379 3.20 13.12 -10.43
N LEU A 380 2.21 14.00 -10.44
CA LEU A 380 2.39 15.46 -10.48
C LEU A 380 1.91 16.04 -9.16
N GLY A 381 2.77 16.76 -8.47
CA GLY A 381 2.46 17.43 -7.22
C GLY A 381 2.59 18.94 -7.32
N PHE A 382 1.73 19.67 -6.60
CA PHE A 382 1.72 21.13 -6.54
C PHE A 382 1.76 21.56 -5.07
N ASP A 383 2.86 22.19 -4.68
CA ASP A 383 3.04 22.79 -3.36
C ASP A 383 2.44 24.21 -3.37
N LEU A 384 1.27 24.36 -2.77
CA LEU A 384 0.52 25.62 -2.76
C LEU A 384 0.90 26.58 -1.62
N GLY A 385 1.83 26.17 -0.75
CA GLY A 385 2.22 26.95 0.43
C GLY A 385 2.87 28.30 0.12
N LYS A 386 3.31 28.53 -1.12
CA LYS A 386 3.81 29.82 -1.59
C LYS A 386 2.70 30.77 -2.10
N ILE A 387 1.53 30.23 -2.40
CA ILE A 387 0.38 30.95 -2.96
C ILE A 387 -0.60 31.30 -1.84
N ILE A 388 -0.81 30.37 -0.91
CA ILE A 388 -1.75 30.52 0.20
C ILE A 388 -0.95 30.99 1.42
N LYS A 389 -1.07 32.26 1.77
CA LYS A 389 -0.44 32.85 2.95
C LYS A 389 -1.21 32.53 4.24
#